data_941697b2d7cafa38d11be4ee13c9136c
#
_entry.id   941697b2d7cafa38d11be4ee13c9136c
#
_cell.length_a   1.000
_cell.length_b   1.000
_cell.length_c   1.000
_cell.angle_alpha   90.00
_cell.angle_beta   90.00
_cell.angle_gamma   90.00
#
_symmetry.space_group_name_H-M   'P 1'
#
loop_
_entity.id
_entity.type
_entity.pdbx_description
1 polymer ?
#
loop_
_entity_poly.entity_id
_entity_poly.type
_entity_poly.pdbx_seq_one_letter_code
_entity_poly.pdbx_strand_id
1 'polypeptide(L)'
;MKAVTLGFVLFAGTATVAFAQGPMAEFMNEWDVDASGAVTIEDFHARRGDQFYMFDLNEDGSIDAEEQANMDATVASAMEANHGDGNGNGGGHGAGGPGAKIHATMTTEYADTNGDGAISAEEWTAATERLFAELDTTGDGELSPADFGH
;
A
#
# COMPACT_ATOMS: atom_id res chain seq x y z
N MET A 1 -27.86 16.88 -55.59
CA MET A 1 -27.39 15.63 -54.99
C MET A 1 -26.42 16.00 -53.87
N LYS A 2 -26.82 15.88 -52.60
CA LYS A 2 -25.98 16.20 -51.44
C LYS A 2 -25.55 14.87 -50.84
N ALA A 3 -24.23 14.60 -50.84
CA ALA A 3 -23.65 13.44 -50.20
C ALA A 3 -23.57 13.69 -48.68
N VAL A 4 -24.19 12.81 -47.89
CA VAL A 4 -24.09 12.76 -46.44
C VAL A 4 -22.96 11.81 -46.10
N THR A 5 -21.87 12.35 -45.57
CA THR A 5 -20.74 11.55 -45.06
C THR A 5 -21.10 11.11 -43.66
N LEU A 6 -21.32 9.83 -43.44
CA LEU A 6 -21.56 9.20 -42.15
C LEU A 6 -20.24 9.02 -41.46
N GLY A 7 -19.99 9.85 -40.41
CA GLY A 7 -18.81 9.73 -39.56
C GLY A 7 -18.94 8.52 -38.66
N PHE A 8 -18.01 7.58 -38.78
CA PHE A 8 -17.87 6.42 -37.90
C PHE A 8 -17.11 6.86 -36.63
N VAL A 9 -17.84 7.00 -35.53
CA VAL A 9 -17.21 7.23 -34.21
C VAL A 9 -16.73 5.89 -33.70
N LEU A 10 -15.42 5.70 -33.72
CA LEU A 10 -14.79 4.57 -33.00
C LEU A 10 -14.92 4.85 -31.49
N PHE A 11 -15.76 4.13 -30.80
CA PHE A 11 -15.74 3.98 -29.35
C PHE A 11 -14.53 3.11 -29.02
N ALA A 12 -13.46 3.73 -28.54
CA ALA A 12 -12.40 3.00 -27.87
C ALA A 12 -13.01 2.46 -26.56
N GLY A 13 -13.38 1.18 -26.55
CA GLY A 13 -13.78 0.50 -25.34
C GLY A 13 -12.59 0.44 -24.41
N THR A 14 -12.65 1.16 -23.29
CA THR A 14 -11.75 0.93 -22.17
C THR A 14 -12.05 -0.47 -21.66
N ALA A 15 -11.13 -1.40 -21.89
CA ALA A 15 -11.18 -2.71 -21.27
C ALA A 15 -10.94 -2.49 -19.76
N THR A 16 -12.01 -2.48 -18.97
CA THR A 16 -11.91 -2.65 -17.54
C THR A 16 -11.39 -4.06 -17.30
N VAL A 17 -10.12 -4.19 -16.98
CA VAL A 17 -9.54 -5.44 -16.47
C VAL A 17 -10.21 -5.70 -15.12
N ALA A 18 -11.17 -6.61 -15.11
CA ALA A 18 -11.73 -7.12 -13.88
C ALA A 18 -10.62 -7.94 -13.20
N PHE A 19 -9.97 -7.35 -12.20
CA PHE A 19 -9.05 -8.08 -11.35
C PHE A 19 -9.83 -9.14 -10.59
N ALA A 20 -9.45 -10.40 -10.81
CA ALA A 20 -10.03 -11.52 -10.09
C ALA A 20 -9.73 -11.34 -8.58
N GLN A 21 -10.74 -11.66 -7.74
CA GLN A 21 -10.63 -11.57 -6.29
C GLN A 21 -9.42 -12.34 -5.77
N GLY A 22 -8.49 -11.65 -5.13
CA GLY A 22 -7.25 -12.19 -4.57
C GLY A 22 -6.51 -11.12 -3.76
N PRO A 23 -5.44 -11.50 -3.06
CA PRO A 23 -4.66 -10.59 -2.19
C PRO A 23 -4.22 -9.29 -2.88
N MET A 24 -3.98 -9.36 -4.19
CA MET A 24 -3.61 -8.19 -4.99
C MET A 24 -4.80 -7.26 -5.23
N ALA A 25 -5.99 -7.80 -5.48
CA ALA A 25 -7.17 -6.97 -5.66
C ALA A 25 -7.53 -6.20 -4.37
N GLU A 26 -7.32 -6.81 -3.22
CA GLU A 26 -7.50 -6.15 -1.93
C GLU A 26 -6.44 -5.09 -1.70
N PHE A 27 -5.17 -5.38 -2.00
CA PHE A 27 -4.09 -4.39 -1.94
C PHE A 27 -4.42 -3.18 -2.83
N MET A 28 -4.77 -3.40 -4.10
CA MET A 28 -5.15 -2.31 -5.01
C MET A 28 -6.35 -1.52 -4.48
N ASN A 29 -7.38 -2.20 -3.98
CA ASN A 29 -8.57 -1.53 -3.45
C ASN A 29 -8.29 -0.70 -2.17
N GLU A 30 -7.28 -1.09 -1.40
CA GLU A 30 -6.87 -0.39 -0.19
C GLU A 30 -5.92 0.79 -0.49
N TRP A 31 -4.98 0.61 -1.43
CA TRP A 31 -3.86 1.51 -1.65
C TRP A 31 -4.00 2.43 -2.86
N ASP A 32 -4.79 2.08 -3.86
CA ASP A 32 -5.14 2.93 -5.02
C ASP A 32 -6.21 3.94 -4.60
N VAL A 33 -5.78 5.10 -4.10
CA VAL A 33 -6.66 6.10 -3.48
C VAL A 33 -7.52 6.80 -4.51
N ASP A 34 -7.02 7.02 -5.71
CA ASP A 34 -7.69 7.75 -6.78
C ASP A 34 -8.40 6.82 -7.78
N ALA A 35 -8.33 5.50 -7.57
CA ALA A 35 -8.90 4.48 -8.45
C ALA A 35 -8.37 4.56 -9.90
N SER A 36 -7.08 4.88 -10.05
CA SER A 36 -6.40 4.95 -11.35
C SER A 36 -6.13 3.56 -11.95
N GLY A 37 -6.09 2.54 -11.09
CA GLY A 37 -5.77 1.16 -11.44
C GLY A 37 -4.32 0.77 -11.19
N ALA A 38 -3.54 1.65 -10.61
CA ALA A 38 -2.18 1.45 -10.13
C ALA A 38 -1.99 2.22 -8.83
N VAL A 39 -1.07 1.79 -7.96
CA VAL A 39 -0.71 2.52 -6.74
C VAL A 39 0.52 3.37 -7.03
N THR A 40 0.34 4.67 -7.06
CA THR A 40 1.43 5.63 -7.26
C THR A 40 2.17 5.92 -5.94
N ILE A 41 3.31 6.61 -6.02
CA ILE A 41 4.03 7.04 -4.82
C ILE A 41 3.18 8.03 -4.00
N GLU A 42 2.34 8.85 -4.64
CA GLU A 42 1.43 9.78 -4.00
C GLU A 42 0.35 9.05 -3.19
N ASP A 43 -0.26 7.99 -3.76
CA ASP A 43 -1.21 7.13 -3.05
C ASP A 43 -0.54 6.46 -1.86
N PHE A 44 0.68 5.98 -2.07
CA PHE A 44 1.46 5.31 -1.05
C PHE A 44 1.80 6.26 0.11
N HIS A 45 2.20 7.49 -0.18
CA HIS A 45 2.41 8.55 0.83
C HIS A 45 1.13 8.88 1.57
N ALA A 46 0.00 9.01 0.87
CA ALA A 46 -1.28 9.32 1.51
C ALA A 46 -1.65 8.24 2.55
N ARG A 47 -1.59 6.97 2.16
CA ARG A 47 -1.91 5.85 3.06
C ARG A 47 -0.93 5.69 4.21
N ARG A 48 0.35 5.83 3.93
CA ARG A 48 1.40 5.75 4.95
C ARG A 48 1.34 6.94 5.92
N GLY A 49 0.96 8.12 5.41
CA GLY A 49 0.72 9.31 6.23
C GLY A 49 -0.46 9.09 7.19
N ASP A 50 -1.57 8.54 6.73
CA ASP A 50 -2.72 8.18 7.57
C ASP A 50 -2.30 7.18 8.67
N GLN A 51 -1.46 6.19 8.34
CA GLN A 51 -0.93 5.24 9.31
C GLN A 51 -0.04 5.92 10.36
N PHE A 52 0.82 6.86 9.95
CA PHE A 52 1.64 7.63 10.88
C PHE A 52 0.78 8.36 11.91
N TYR A 53 -0.18 9.15 11.46
CA TYR A 53 -1.10 9.88 12.33
C TYR A 53 -1.97 8.98 13.23
N MET A 54 -2.24 7.76 12.81
CA MET A 54 -2.99 6.81 13.62
C MET A 54 -2.16 6.30 14.82
N PHE A 55 -0.85 6.27 14.70
CA PHE A 55 0.06 5.77 15.74
C PHE A 55 0.77 6.87 16.52
N ASP A 56 0.92 8.08 15.98
CA ASP A 56 1.34 9.29 16.70
C ASP A 56 0.17 9.78 17.58
N LEU A 57 0.02 9.15 18.74
CA LEU A 57 -1.14 9.37 19.62
C LEU A 57 -1.06 10.67 20.41
N ASN A 58 0.15 11.16 20.63
CA ASN A 58 0.41 12.40 21.37
C ASN A 58 0.54 13.61 20.43
N GLU A 59 0.53 13.38 19.10
CA GLU A 59 0.63 14.39 18.04
C GLU A 59 1.91 15.24 18.13
N ASP A 60 3.04 14.63 18.55
CA ASP A 60 4.32 15.31 18.64
C ASP A 60 5.17 15.23 17.35
N GLY A 61 4.70 14.48 16.35
CA GLY A 61 5.35 14.32 15.06
C GLY A 61 6.40 13.22 15.03
N SER A 62 6.37 12.32 16.02
CA SER A 62 7.19 11.11 16.05
C SER A 62 6.41 9.94 16.63
N ILE A 63 6.79 8.72 16.29
CA ILE A 63 6.29 7.50 16.92
C ILE A 63 7.36 7.06 17.91
N ASP A 64 7.10 7.28 19.19
CA ASP A 64 8.00 6.93 20.27
C ASP A 64 7.92 5.43 20.66
N ALA A 65 8.69 5.00 21.64
CA ALA A 65 8.75 3.59 22.05
C ALA A 65 7.41 3.05 22.60
N GLU A 66 6.57 3.90 23.23
CA GLU A 66 5.26 3.51 23.75
C GLU A 66 4.25 3.37 22.59
N GLU A 67 4.28 4.30 21.65
CA GLU A 67 3.47 4.29 20.46
C GLU A 67 3.87 3.15 19.51
N GLN A 68 5.17 2.89 19.38
CA GLN A 68 5.69 1.72 18.65
C GLN A 68 5.14 0.41 19.26
N ALA A 69 5.12 0.27 20.58
CA ALA A 69 4.58 -0.92 21.23
C ALA A 69 3.07 -1.09 20.96
N ASN A 70 2.32 0.01 20.88
CA ASN A 70 0.90 -0.01 20.48
C ASN A 70 0.73 -0.41 18.99
N MET A 71 1.59 0.09 18.12
CA MET A 71 1.61 -0.26 16.70
C MET A 71 1.90 -1.75 16.53
N ASP A 72 2.93 -2.28 17.18
CA ASP A 72 3.30 -3.70 17.15
C ASP A 72 2.17 -4.60 17.63
N ALA A 73 1.49 -4.24 18.73
CA ALA A 73 0.34 -4.97 19.25
C ALA A 73 -0.85 -4.97 18.27
N THR A 74 -1.09 -3.85 17.60
CA THR A 74 -2.15 -3.70 16.59
C THR A 74 -1.86 -4.58 15.37
N VAL A 75 -0.63 -4.54 14.85
CA VAL A 75 -0.18 -5.36 13.72
C VAL A 75 -0.24 -6.85 14.07
N ALA A 76 0.23 -7.25 15.26
CA ALA A 76 0.17 -8.63 15.71
C ALA A 76 -1.28 -9.14 15.80
N SER A 77 -2.19 -8.34 16.36
CA SER A 77 -3.61 -8.68 16.47
C SER A 77 -4.27 -8.83 15.09
N ALA A 78 -3.93 -7.95 14.15
CA ALA A 78 -4.42 -8.04 12.77
C ALA A 78 -3.90 -9.30 12.06
N MET A 79 -2.64 -9.66 12.27
CA MET A 79 -2.07 -10.89 11.73
C MET A 79 -2.72 -12.14 12.33
N GLU A 80 -2.98 -12.19 13.64
CA GLU A 80 -3.67 -13.31 14.29
C GLU A 80 -5.11 -13.47 13.78
N ALA A 81 -5.84 -12.37 13.62
CA ALA A 81 -7.20 -12.40 13.09
C ALA A 81 -7.26 -12.97 11.67
N ASN A 82 -6.25 -12.71 10.86
CA ASN A 82 -6.13 -13.23 9.49
C ASN A 82 -5.63 -14.68 9.42
N HIS A 83 -5.00 -15.20 10.48
CA HIS A 83 -4.57 -16.61 10.56
C HIS A 83 -5.65 -17.55 11.12
N GLY A 84 -6.73 -17.03 11.70
CA GLY A 84 -7.71 -17.80 12.49
C GLY A 84 -8.71 -18.64 11.71
N ASP A 85 -8.88 -18.44 10.41
CA ASP A 85 -9.78 -19.26 9.60
C ASP A 85 -9.08 -19.74 8.33
N GLY A 86 -8.74 -21.02 8.29
CA GLY A 86 -8.12 -21.70 7.16
C GLY A 86 -9.01 -21.79 5.92
N ASN A 87 -9.92 -20.86 5.73
CA ASN A 87 -10.79 -20.71 4.57
C ASN A 87 -10.49 -19.38 3.87
N GLY A 88 -9.39 -19.33 3.23
CA GLY A 88 -8.75 -18.44 2.28
C GLY A 88 -9.49 -17.24 1.70
N ASN A 89 -10.07 -16.36 2.53
CA ASN A 89 -10.61 -15.09 2.05
C ASN A 89 -10.13 -13.91 2.94
N GLY A 90 -8.93 -14.02 3.50
CA GLY A 90 -8.28 -12.95 4.25
C GLY A 90 -7.46 -12.08 3.32
N GLY A 91 -7.73 -10.79 3.36
CA GLY A 91 -7.11 -9.78 2.56
C GLY A 91 -5.59 -9.78 2.58
N GLY A 92 -4.98 -9.26 1.56
CA GLY A 92 -3.55 -9.13 1.16
C GLY A 92 -2.41 -9.15 2.17
N HIS A 93 -2.67 -9.54 3.41
CA HIS A 93 -1.72 -9.59 4.51
C HIS A 93 -1.15 -11.01 4.76
N GLY A 94 -1.40 -11.98 3.87
CA GLY A 94 -0.84 -13.33 3.94
C GLY A 94 0.70 -13.28 3.91
N ALA A 95 1.36 -14.23 4.60
CA ALA A 95 2.81 -14.33 4.64
C ALA A 95 3.39 -14.34 3.22
N GLY A 96 4.01 -13.23 2.80
CA GLY A 96 4.63 -13.04 1.50
C GLY A 96 3.90 -12.11 0.52
N GLY A 97 2.72 -11.58 0.87
CA GLY A 97 2.04 -10.56 0.06
C GLY A 97 2.58 -9.14 0.33
N PRO A 98 2.14 -8.13 -0.50
CA PRO A 98 2.58 -6.73 -0.32
C PRO A 98 2.36 -6.22 1.10
N GLY A 99 1.20 -6.51 1.69
CA GLY A 99 0.86 -6.11 3.04
C GLY A 99 1.83 -6.64 4.12
N ALA A 100 2.33 -7.86 3.99
CA ALA A 100 3.32 -8.40 4.92
C ALA A 100 4.66 -7.63 4.86
N LYS A 101 5.08 -7.23 3.66
CA LYS A 101 6.28 -6.38 3.50
C LYS A 101 6.06 -5.01 4.11
N ILE A 102 4.90 -4.40 3.91
CA ILE A 102 4.55 -3.11 4.49
C ILE A 102 4.61 -3.17 6.02
N HIS A 103 4.00 -4.19 6.64
CA HIS A 103 4.04 -4.36 8.09
C HIS A 103 5.46 -4.59 8.62
N ALA A 104 6.29 -5.35 7.91
CA ALA A 104 7.68 -5.58 8.31
C ALA A 104 8.54 -4.31 8.32
N THR A 105 8.11 -3.25 7.64
CA THR A 105 8.80 -1.94 7.61
C THR A 105 8.23 -0.91 8.59
N MET A 106 7.20 -1.28 9.36
CA MET A 106 6.63 -0.46 10.42
C MET A 106 7.34 -0.72 11.76
N THR A 107 8.68 -0.68 11.74
CA THR A 107 9.52 -0.96 12.92
C THR A 107 10.61 0.10 13.03
N THR A 108 11.06 0.37 14.25
CA THR A 108 12.21 1.25 14.50
C THR A 108 13.46 0.73 13.78
N GLU A 109 13.68 -0.58 13.75
CA GLU A 109 14.83 -1.17 13.05
C GLU A 109 14.90 -0.78 11.56
N TYR A 110 13.74 -0.65 10.91
CA TYR A 110 13.68 -0.27 9.49
C TYR A 110 13.64 1.25 9.29
N ALA A 111 12.87 1.96 10.09
CA ALA A 111 12.54 3.36 9.85
C ALA A 111 13.46 4.35 10.62
N ASP A 112 13.82 4.07 11.87
CA ASP A 112 14.72 4.90 12.67
C ASP A 112 16.14 4.87 12.08
N THR A 113 16.48 5.91 11.35
CA THR A 113 17.77 6.02 10.64
C THR A 113 18.83 6.74 11.47
N ASN A 114 18.40 7.53 12.44
CA ASN A 114 19.29 8.29 13.30
C ASN A 114 19.66 7.55 14.60
N GLY A 115 18.90 6.49 14.97
CA GLY A 115 19.15 5.64 16.11
C GLY A 115 18.74 6.27 17.44
N ASP A 116 17.78 7.19 17.45
CA ASP A 116 17.29 7.83 18.67
C ASP A 116 16.19 7.05 19.40
N GLY A 117 15.66 6.01 18.77
CA GLY A 117 14.65 5.11 19.33
C GLY A 117 13.21 5.56 19.10
N ALA A 118 13.01 6.59 18.29
CA ALA A 118 11.70 7.03 17.80
C ALA A 118 11.70 7.06 16.27
N ILE A 119 10.55 7.17 15.65
CA ILE A 119 10.42 7.33 14.19
C ILE A 119 9.79 8.68 13.92
N SER A 120 10.59 9.64 13.49
CA SER A 120 10.10 10.96 13.08
C SER A 120 9.27 10.90 11.79
N ALA A 121 8.47 11.93 11.53
CA ALA A 121 7.71 12.04 10.29
C ALA A 121 8.60 12.04 9.04
N GLU A 122 9.80 12.63 9.12
CA GLU A 122 10.79 12.60 8.04
C GLU A 122 11.35 11.19 7.81
N GLU A 123 11.64 10.46 8.87
CA GLU A 123 12.12 9.07 8.77
C GLU A 123 11.06 8.13 8.25
N TRP A 124 9.81 8.33 8.69
CA TRP A 124 8.66 7.58 8.14
C TRP A 124 8.48 7.82 6.65
N THR A 125 8.60 9.08 6.21
CA THR A 125 8.53 9.45 4.79
C THR A 125 9.67 8.79 4.00
N ALA A 126 10.90 8.88 4.49
CA ALA A 126 12.05 8.25 3.83
C ALA A 126 11.94 6.71 3.79
N ALA A 127 11.41 6.10 4.86
CA ALA A 127 11.12 4.67 4.89
C ALA A 127 10.02 4.28 3.89
N THR A 128 9.03 5.15 3.70
CA THR A 128 7.94 4.97 2.72
C THR A 128 8.48 4.96 1.30
N GLU A 129 9.32 5.93 0.93
CA GLU A 129 9.96 6.01 -0.39
C GLU A 129 10.85 4.79 -0.67
N ARG A 130 11.64 4.37 0.33
CA ARG A 130 12.50 3.19 0.23
C ARG A 130 11.69 1.92 0.02
N LEU A 131 10.61 1.74 0.79
CA LEU A 131 9.72 0.60 0.66
C LEU A 131 9.03 0.57 -0.71
N PHE A 132 8.54 1.72 -1.19
CA PHE A 132 7.93 1.81 -2.51
C PHE A 132 8.90 1.34 -3.60
N ALA A 133 10.14 1.82 -3.57
CA ALA A 133 11.17 1.40 -4.52
C ALA A 133 11.55 -0.10 -4.42
N GLU A 134 11.39 -0.72 -3.24
CA GLU A 134 11.58 -2.16 -3.05
C GLU A 134 10.42 -3.00 -3.59
N LEU A 135 9.22 -2.43 -3.62
CA LEU A 135 8.01 -3.08 -4.12
C LEU A 135 7.84 -2.92 -5.64
N ASP A 136 8.26 -1.78 -6.19
CA ASP A 136 8.28 -1.50 -7.64
C ASP A 136 9.41 -2.30 -8.30
N THR A 137 9.11 -3.56 -8.61
CA THR A 137 10.08 -4.48 -9.22
C THR A 137 10.22 -4.28 -10.73
N THR A 138 9.24 -3.66 -11.35
CA THR A 138 9.26 -3.31 -12.78
C THR A 138 10.02 -2.01 -13.04
N GLY A 139 10.11 -1.12 -12.05
CA GLY A 139 10.80 0.17 -12.14
C GLY A 139 10.04 1.19 -12.98
N ASP A 140 8.71 1.05 -13.07
CA ASP A 140 7.86 1.96 -13.84
C ASP A 140 7.30 3.13 -13.02
N GLY A 141 7.51 3.11 -11.69
CA GLY A 141 7.06 4.15 -10.76
C GLY A 141 5.64 3.96 -10.25
N GLU A 142 5.04 2.80 -10.50
CA GLU A 142 3.70 2.42 -10.07
C GLU A 142 3.72 1.00 -9.51
N LEU A 143 2.96 0.74 -8.44
CA LEU A 143 2.76 -0.64 -7.97
C LEU A 143 1.51 -1.20 -8.64
N SER A 144 1.68 -2.31 -9.32
CA SER A 144 0.66 -2.99 -10.08
C SER A 144 0.76 -4.51 -9.89
N PRO A 145 -0.19 -5.30 -10.38
CA PRO A 145 -0.05 -6.76 -10.37
C PRO A 145 1.22 -7.29 -11.03
N ALA A 146 1.85 -6.52 -11.92
CA ALA A 146 3.09 -6.92 -12.59
C ALA A 146 4.28 -7.00 -11.63
N ASP A 147 4.29 -6.20 -10.56
CA ASP A 147 5.36 -6.18 -9.55
C ASP A 147 5.33 -7.40 -8.63
N PHE A 148 4.20 -8.08 -8.54
CA PHE A 148 3.96 -9.17 -7.61
C PHE A 148 3.69 -10.53 -8.29
N GLY A 149 3.72 -10.57 -9.62
CA GLY A 149 3.38 -11.73 -10.44
C GLY A 149 4.59 -12.54 -10.89
N HIS A 150 5.24 -13.26 -9.97
CA HIS A 150 6.25 -14.28 -10.33
C HIS A 150 5.82 -15.65 -9.81
#